data_1f8866e3b7bcf2dda61caf1c37e882eb
#
_entry.id   1f8866e3b7bcf2dda61caf1c37e882eb
#
_cell.length_a   1.000
_cell.length_b   1.000
_cell.length_c   1.000
_cell.angle_alpha   90.00
_cell.angle_beta   90.00
_cell.angle_gamma   90.00
#
_symmetry.space_group_name_H-M   'P 1'
#
loop_
_entity.id
_entity.type
_entity.pdbx_description
1 polymer ?
#
loop_
_entity_poly.entity_id
_entity_poly.type
_entity_poly.pdbx_seq_one_letter_code
_entity_poly.pdbx_strand_id
1 'polypeptide(L)'
;MTEKRFPKGFLWGGATAANQYEGGWDLGGRGPATSDTAKAVRPEERQNLEGFSAPMTKAKVEAALNDKEGLYPKRWGSDFYHRYKENIALFAEMGFKTFRLSIAWSRIFPK
;
A
#
# COMPACT_ATOMS: atom_id res chain seq x y z
N MET A 1 19.14 38.78 10.11
CA MET A 1 18.66 37.63 9.33
C MET A 1 17.42 37.05 10.00
N THR A 2 16.33 36.97 9.28
CA THR A 2 15.14 36.26 9.75
C THR A 2 15.40 34.77 9.65
N GLU A 3 15.40 34.06 10.77
CA GLU A 3 15.43 32.61 10.78
C GLU A 3 14.21 32.04 10.04
N LYS A 4 14.45 31.22 9.02
CA LYS A 4 13.38 30.51 8.32
C LYS A 4 12.90 29.37 9.21
N ARG A 5 11.72 29.50 9.77
CA ARG A 5 11.07 28.49 10.62
C ARG A 5 9.73 28.11 10.06
N PHE A 6 9.27 26.91 10.38
CA PHE A 6 7.90 26.53 10.11
C PHE A 6 6.92 27.37 10.93
N PRO A 7 5.71 27.66 10.43
CA PRO A 7 4.71 28.39 11.16
C PRO A 7 4.44 27.79 12.54
N LYS A 8 4.13 28.67 13.51
CA LYS A 8 3.68 28.20 14.83
C LYS A 8 2.42 27.36 14.66
N GLY A 9 2.40 26.18 15.28
CA GLY A 9 1.26 25.23 15.15
C GLY A 9 1.31 24.37 13.91
N PHE A 10 2.42 24.36 13.14
CA PHE A 10 2.60 23.44 12.02
C PHE A 10 2.46 21.98 12.48
N LEU A 11 1.64 21.19 11.76
CA LEU A 11 1.37 19.81 12.10
C LEU A 11 2.38 18.88 11.43
N TRP A 12 3.29 18.35 12.22
CA TRP A 12 4.24 17.33 11.77
C TRP A 12 3.61 15.95 11.84
N GLY A 13 3.88 15.12 10.83
CA GLY A 13 3.35 13.78 10.79
C GLY A 13 3.89 12.98 9.61
N GLY A 14 3.15 11.98 9.20
CA GLY A 14 3.52 11.09 8.12
C GLY A 14 2.34 10.69 7.26
N ALA A 15 2.64 9.97 6.19
CA ALA A 15 1.65 9.47 5.26
C ALA A 15 1.94 8.02 4.88
N THR A 16 0.88 7.27 4.61
CA THR A 16 0.94 5.91 4.08
C THR A 16 0.02 5.76 2.88
N ALA A 17 0.33 4.79 2.03
CA ALA A 17 -0.51 4.42 0.89
C ALA A 17 -1.12 3.04 1.12
N ALA A 18 -2.40 2.88 0.82
CA ALA A 18 -3.14 1.65 1.05
C ALA A 18 -2.45 0.41 0.45
N ASN A 19 -1.99 0.50 -0.80
CA ASN A 19 -1.35 -0.60 -1.51
C ASN A 19 0.05 -0.99 -0.99
N GLN A 20 0.62 -0.19 -0.11
CA GLN A 20 1.93 -0.45 0.50
C GLN A 20 1.82 -0.83 1.97
N TYR A 21 0.70 -0.51 2.60
CA TYR A 21 0.60 -0.52 4.05
C TYR A 21 -0.59 -1.30 4.58
N GLU A 22 -1.75 -1.24 3.93
CA GLU A 22 -3.02 -1.72 4.46
C GLU A 22 -3.03 -3.23 4.72
N GLY A 23 -2.66 -4.05 3.74
CA GLY A 23 -2.80 -5.51 3.85
C GLY A 23 -4.26 -5.99 3.84
N GLY A 24 -4.49 -7.21 4.27
CA GLY A 24 -5.84 -7.78 4.32
C GLY A 24 -6.58 -7.73 2.99
N TRP A 25 -5.90 -8.01 1.89
CA TRP A 25 -6.36 -7.77 0.53
C TRP A 25 -7.65 -8.52 0.15
N ASP A 26 -7.87 -9.67 0.77
CA ASP A 26 -9.01 -10.58 0.57
C ASP A 26 -9.90 -10.73 1.81
N LEU A 27 -9.70 -9.86 2.81
CA LEU A 27 -10.41 -9.90 4.08
C LEU A 27 -11.49 -8.82 4.18
N GLY A 28 -12.47 -9.04 5.05
CA GLY A 28 -13.53 -8.07 5.34
C GLY A 28 -14.43 -7.75 4.14
N GLY A 29 -14.53 -8.65 3.16
CA GLY A 29 -15.33 -8.45 1.96
C GLY A 29 -14.71 -7.54 0.91
N ARG A 30 -13.42 -7.14 1.08
CA ARG A 30 -12.71 -6.34 0.10
C ARG A 30 -12.64 -7.03 -1.26
N GLY A 31 -12.94 -6.31 -2.33
CA GLY A 31 -12.71 -6.76 -3.70
C GLY A 31 -11.25 -6.58 -4.14
N PRO A 32 -10.82 -7.24 -5.22
CA PRO A 32 -9.46 -7.10 -5.74
C PRO A 32 -9.21 -5.68 -6.30
N ALA A 33 -7.98 -5.23 -6.18
CA ALA A 33 -7.48 -4.02 -6.80
C ALA A 33 -6.34 -4.35 -7.77
N THR A 34 -6.04 -3.46 -8.70
CA THR A 34 -4.96 -3.65 -9.67
C THR A 34 -3.60 -3.88 -8.99
N SER A 35 -3.37 -3.22 -7.86
CA SER A 35 -2.16 -3.40 -7.06
C SER A 35 -1.97 -4.83 -6.55
N ASP A 36 -3.05 -5.58 -6.35
CA ASP A 36 -3.00 -6.97 -5.85
C ASP A 36 -2.46 -7.95 -6.90
N THR A 37 -2.38 -7.51 -8.16
CA THR A 37 -1.84 -8.29 -9.28
C THR A 37 -0.37 -8.00 -9.57
N ALA A 38 0.24 -7.10 -8.81
CA ALA A 38 1.64 -6.71 -8.96
C ALA A 38 2.56 -7.76 -8.29
N LYS A 39 3.06 -8.70 -9.10
CA LYS A 39 4.01 -9.73 -8.66
C LYS A 39 5.38 -9.12 -8.35
N ALA A 40 6.02 -9.61 -7.31
CA ALA A 40 7.41 -9.25 -7.03
C ALA A 40 8.34 -9.70 -8.16
N VAL A 41 9.24 -8.82 -8.56
CA VAL A 41 10.26 -9.09 -9.56
C VAL A 41 11.60 -9.20 -8.87
N ARG A 42 12.31 -10.28 -9.14
CA ARG A 42 13.66 -10.49 -8.59
C ARG A 42 14.63 -9.42 -9.11
N PRO A 43 15.65 -9.05 -8.33
CA PRO A 43 16.61 -8.03 -8.74
C PRO A 43 17.25 -8.31 -10.12
N GLU A 44 17.51 -9.57 -10.43
CA GLU A 44 18.10 -10.03 -11.68
C GLU A 44 17.18 -9.78 -12.89
N GLU A 45 15.87 -9.85 -12.67
CA GLU A 45 14.84 -9.67 -13.71
C GLU A 45 14.50 -8.19 -13.94
N ARG A 46 14.91 -7.30 -13.02
CA ARG A 46 14.61 -5.85 -13.09
C ARG A 46 15.32 -5.14 -14.24
N GLN A 47 16.31 -5.77 -14.84
CA GLN A 47 17.02 -5.21 -16.01
C GLN A 47 16.18 -5.32 -17.29
N ASN A 48 15.17 -6.17 -17.31
CA ASN A 48 14.24 -6.28 -18.42
C ASN A 48 12.98 -5.43 -18.16
N LEU A 49 13.07 -4.14 -18.50
CA LEU A 49 11.98 -3.18 -18.29
C LEU A 49 10.77 -3.41 -19.19
N GLU A 50 10.88 -4.21 -20.24
CA GLU A 50 9.75 -4.51 -21.14
C GLU A 50 8.58 -5.17 -20.40
N GLY A 51 8.87 -6.01 -19.40
CA GLY A 51 7.87 -6.64 -18.56
C GLY A 51 7.08 -5.67 -17.66
N PHE A 52 7.69 -4.54 -17.28
CA PHE A 52 7.05 -3.53 -16.42
C PHE A 52 6.08 -2.62 -17.17
N SER A 53 6.32 -2.39 -18.43
CA SER A 53 5.49 -1.54 -19.29
C SER A 53 4.45 -2.31 -20.08
N ALA A 54 4.43 -3.64 -19.98
CA ALA A 54 3.45 -4.47 -20.68
C ALA A 54 2.02 -4.19 -20.18
N PRO A 55 1.05 -4.00 -21.08
CA PRO A 55 -0.34 -3.78 -20.69
C PRO A 55 -0.88 -4.92 -19.82
N MET A 56 -1.62 -4.56 -18.78
CA MET A 56 -2.35 -5.52 -17.96
C MET A 56 -3.64 -5.94 -18.66
N THR A 57 -3.67 -7.15 -19.18
CA THR A 57 -4.87 -7.72 -19.82
C THR A 57 -5.76 -8.42 -18.79
N LYS A 58 -7.04 -8.60 -19.12
CA LYS A 58 -7.97 -9.37 -18.27
C LYS A 58 -7.43 -10.77 -17.93
N ALA A 59 -6.86 -11.46 -18.91
CA ALA A 59 -6.26 -12.78 -18.70
C ALA A 59 -5.10 -12.75 -17.69
N LYS A 60 -4.23 -11.72 -17.76
CA LYS A 60 -3.15 -11.54 -16.79
C LYS A 60 -3.68 -11.26 -15.38
N VAL A 61 -4.73 -10.46 -15.26
CA VAL A 61 -5.38 -10.19 -13.97
C VAL A 61 -5.93 -11.47 -13.38
N GLU A 62 -6.69 -12.22 -14.15
CA GLU A 62 -7.27 -13.50 -13.70
C GLU A 62 -6.19 -14.51 -13.30
N ALA A 63 -5.12 -14.63 -14.10
CA ALA A 63 -3.98 -15.49 -13.78
C ALA A 63 -3.30 -15.06 -12.45
N ALA A 64 -3.10 -13.76 -12.24
CA ALA A 64 -2.49 -13.26 -11.01
C ALA A 64 -3.39 -13.52 -9.78
N LEU A 65 -4.71 -13.31 -9.90
CA LEU A 65 -5.64 -13.57 -8.80
C LEU A 65 -5.72 -15.04 -8.41
N ASN A 66 -5.53 -15.94 -9.37
CA ASN A 66 -5.53 -17.40 -9.17
C ASN A 66 -4.16 -17.96 -8.78
N ASP A 67 -3.10 -17.18 -8.90
CA ASP A 67 -1.73 -17.59 -8.55
C ASP A 67 -1.56 -17.62 -7.02
N LYS A 68 -1.47 -18.83 -6.47
CA LYS A 68 -1.30 -19.08 -5.03
C LYS A 68 0.16 -19.19 -4.59
N GLU A 69 1.07 -19.34 -5.53
CA GLU A 69 2.50 -19.58 -5.27
C GLU A 69 3.36 -18.32 -5.44
N GLY A 70 2.88 -17.36 -6.23
CA GLY A 70 3.59 -16.12 -6.50
C GLY A 70 3.64 -15.17 -5.32
N LEU A 71 4.70 -14.37 -5.25
CA LEU A 71 4.84 -13.33 -4.25
C LEU A 71 4.22 -12.02 -4.76
N TYR A 72 3.20 -11.55 -4.05
CA TYR A 72 2.50 -10.29 -4.33
C TYR A 72 2.56 -9.39 -3.09
N PRO A 73 3.63 -8.61 -2.93
CA PRO A 73 3.90 -7.88 -1.69
C PRO A 73 2.80 -6.89 -1.29
N LYS A 74 2.13 -6.30 -2.27
CA LYS A 74 1.08 -5.32 -2.02
C LYS A 74 -0.21 -5.91 -1.43
N ARG A 75 -0.39 -7.23 -1.49
CA ARG A 75 -1.48 -7.92 -0.81
C ARG A 75 -1.34 -7.88 0.70
N TRP A 76 -0.11 -7.85 1.19
CA TRP A 76 0.22 -7.93 2.60
C TRP A 76 0.61 -6.56 3.16
N GLY A 77 1.41 -5.78 2.43
CA GLY A 77 1.96 -4.52 2.92
C GLY A 77 2.62 -4.69 4.28
N SER A 78 2.37 -3.74 5.16
CA SER A 78 2.79 -3.80 6.57
C SER A 78 1.69 -4.35 7.49
N ASP A 79 0.64 -4.90 6.92
CA ASP A 79 -0.51 -5.48 7.63
C ASP A 79 -1.21 -4.52 8.61
N PHE A 80 -1.38 -3.29 8.18
CA PHE A 80 -2.10 -2.27 8.95
C PHE A 80 -3.54 -2.69 9.27
N TYR A 81 -4.14 -3.50 8.42
CA TYR A 81 -5.48 -4.04 8.62
C TYR A 81 -5.64 -4.72 10.00
N HIS A 82 -4.65 -5.49 10.43
CA HIS A 82 -4.66 -6.12 11.75
C HIS A 82 -3.93 -5.29 12.82
N ARG A 83 -2.94 -4.50 12.44
CA ARG A 83 -2.00 -3.84 13.34
C ARG A 83 -2.23 -2.34 13.51
N TYR A 84 -3.35 -1.82 13.04
CA TYR A 84 -3.60 -0.37 13.03
C TYR A 84 -3.55 0.28 14.41
N LYS A 85 -4.05 -0.39 15.44
CA LYS A 85 -4.04 0.14 16.82
C LYS A 85 -2.60 0.33 17.32
N GLU A 86 -1.78 -0.70 17.16
CA GLU A 86 -0.37 -0.68 17.53
C GLU A 86 0.40 0.38 16.74
N ASN A 87 0.19 0.41 15.43
CA ASN A 87 0.88 1.35 14.55
C ASN A 87 0.50 2.81 14.86
N ILE A 88 -0.76 3.10 15.10
CA ILE A 88 -1.21 4.45 15.48
C ILE A 88 -0.61 4.86 16.83
N ALA A 89 -0.53 3.94 17.80
CA ALA A 89 0.11 4.21 19.09
C ALA A 89 1.59 4.54 18.91
N LEU A 90 2.30 3.81 18.04
CA LEU A 90 3.70 4.11 17.72
C LEU A 90 3.87 5.48 17.05
N PHE A 91 2.98 5.87 16.15
CA PHE A 91 3.01 7.20 15.53
C PHE A 91 2.80 8.31 16.57
N ALA A 92 1.89 8.10 17.51
CA ALA A 92 1.68 9.04 18.60
C ALA A 92 2.94 9.16 19.50
N GLU A 93 3.58 8.04 19.82
CA GLU A 93 4.83 8.00 20.56
C GLU A 93 5.97 8.71 19.82
N MET A 94 6.03 8.60 18.50
CA MET A 94 6.97 9.35 17.65
C MET A 94 6.67 10.85 17.60
N GLY A 95 5.58 11.31 18.16
CA GLY A 95 5.20 12.71 18.19
C GLY A 95 4.40 13.18 16.98
N PHE A 96 3.81 12.31 16.18
CA PHE A 96 2.92 12.69 15.08
C PHE A 96 1.73 13.49 15.59
N LYS A 97 1.47 14.62 14.95
CA LYS A 97 0.28 15.46 15.17
C LYS A 97 -0.77 15.27 14.09
N THR A 98 -0.38 14.67 12.97
CA THR A 98 -1.25 14.36 11.85
C THR A 98 -0.79 13.08 11.17
N PHE A 99 -1.73 12.34 10.64
CA PHE A 99 -1.47 11.13 9.85
C PHE A 99 -2.39 11.10 8.64
N ARG A 100 -1.78 11.10 7.46
CA ARG A 100 -2.50 10.94 6.18
C ARG A 100 -2.44 9.50 5.75
N LEU A 101 -3.58 8.94 5.37
CA LEU A 101 -3.65 7.60 4.80
C LEU A 101 -4.55 7.59 3.57
N SER A 102 -4.38 6.58 2.75
CA SER A 102 -5.37 6.19 1.76
C SER A 102 -5.99 4.85 2.13
N ILE A 103 -7.21 4.64 1.73
CA ILE A 103 -7.95 3.37 1.91
C ILE A 103 -8.20 2.78 0.53
N ALA A 104 -8.00 1.47 0.39
CA ALA A 104 -8.26 0.80 -0.87
C ALA A 104 -9.74 0.97 -1.25
N TRP A 105 -9.99 1.55 -2.45
CA TRP A 105 -11.35 1.80 -2.95
C TRP A 105 -12.21 0.53 -2.96
N SER A 106 -11.61 -0.59 -3.37
CA SER A 106 -12.25 -1.90 -3.42
C SER A 106 -12.64 -2.47 -2.05
N ARG A 107 -12.20 -1.85 -0.94
CA ARG A 107 -12.67 -2.18 0.41
C ARG A 107 -14.02 -1.55 0.69
N ILE A 108 -14.26 -0.36 0.16
CA ILE A 108 -15.50 0.39 0.34
C ILE A 108 -16.54 -0.04 -0.71
N PHE A 109 -16.08 -0.23 -1.93
CA PHE A 109 -16.89 -0.65 -3.08
C PHE A 109 -16.26 -1.90 -3.71
N PRO A 110 -16.56 -3.09 -3.20
CA PRO A 110 -15.90 -4.34 -3.64
C PRO A 110 -16.36 -4.85 -5.01
N LYS A 111 -17.44 -4.30 -5.57
CA LYS A 111 -18.01 -4.65 -6.88
C LYS A 111 -18.20 -3.42 -7.74
#